data_b9a3cbc29fd3a5bf501e0227233d81f0
#
_entry.id   b9a3cbc29fd3a5bf501e0227233d81f0
#
_cell.length_a   1.000
_cell.length_b   1.000
_cell.length_c   1.000
_cell.angle_alpha   90.00
_cell.angle_beta   90.00
_cell.angle_gamma   90.00
#
_symmetry.space_group_name_H-M   'P 1'
#
loop_
_entity.id
_entity.type
_entity.pdbx_description
1 polymer ?
#
loop_
_entity_poly.entity_id
_entity_poly.type
_entity_poly.pdbx_seq_one_letter_code
_entity_poly.pdbx_strand_id
1 'polypeptide(L)'
;MYRRIIKPILFSLTIERAHHVALLLLRIIGLIPGGRWFLRKCYTVRHPALEREVFGVKFANPVGLAAGFDHNGEAYRELAALGFGFIEIGTVTPRPQAGNPRPRVFRLPKDRAIINRIGLSNRGLDKTICHLRRPHEGLIVGCNIGKNTVTPPENAAADYLRLFRNLYQYADYFTVNISCDNSCREGTTYTRTHILQILDPLFDFRRGQNQYLSLIHISEPTRL
;
A
#
# COMPACT_ATOMS: atom_id res chain seq x y z
N MET A 1 -26.62 4.03 -11.20
CA MET A 1 -26.32 2.59 -10.99
C MET A 1 -25.63 2.34 -9.64
N TYR A 2 -24.45 2.89 -9.35
CA TYR A 2 -23.70 2.62 -8.11
C TYR A 2 -24.55 2.84 -6.82
N ARG A 3 -25.13 4.04 -6.63
CA ARG A 3 -25.87 4.40 -5.40
C ARG A 3 -27.13 3.55 -5.16
N ARG A 4 -27.79 3.09 -6.23
CA ARG A 4 -29.11 2.39 -6.14
C ARG A 4 -28.97 0.87 -6.10
N ILE A 5 -27.91 0.29 -6.68
CA ILE A 5 -27.76 -1.15 -6.84
C ILE A 5 -26.50 -1.65 -6.14
N ILE A 6 -25.31 -1.18 -6.53
CA ILE A 6 -24.03 -1.73 -6.06
C ILE A 6 -23.81 -1.39 -4.59
N LYS A 7 -24.07 -0.15 -4.19
CA LYS A 7 -23.85 0.28 -2.80
C LYS A 7 -24.70 -0.51 -1.79
N PRO A 8 -26.02 -0.73 -1.96
CA PRO A 8 -26.80 -1.54 -1.04
C PRO A 8 -26.28 -2.96 -0.90
N ILE A 9 -25.89 -3.61 -2.02
CA ILE A 9 -25.34 -4.97 -2.02
C ILE A 9 -24.00 -5.00 -1.25
N LEU A 10 -23.08 -4.08 -1.52
CA LEU A 10 -21.80 -4.02 -0.79
C LEU A 10 -21.98 -3.65 0.68
N PHE A 11 -23.01 -2.88 1.02
CA PHE A 11 -23.28 -2.48 2.40
C PHE A 11 -24.01 -3.55 3.21
N SER A 12 -24.61 -4.56 2.60
CA SER A 12 -25.13 -5.75 3.29
C SER A 12 -24.00 -6.69 3.75
N LEU A 13 -22.80 -6.56 3.15
CA LEU A 13 -21.62 -7.31 3.54
C LEU A 13 -20.83 -6.57 4.63
N THR A 14 -20.06 -7.32 5.43
CA THR A 14 -19.03 -6.70 6.27
C THR A 14 -18.01 -5.98 5.39
N ILE A 15 -17.33 -4.94 5.92
CA ILE A 15 -16.40 -4.12 5.15
C ILE A 15 -15.29 -4.98 4.53
N GLU A 16 -14.71 -5.89 5.31
CA GLU A 16 -13.65 -6.77 4.84
C GLU A 16 -14.13 -7.72 3.73
N ARG A 17 -15.35 -8.26 3.84
CA ARG A 17 -15.95 -9.10 2.76
C ARG A 17 -16.21 -8.28 1.50
N ALA A 18 -16.78 -7.09 1.64
CA ALA A 18 -17.02 -6.20 0.50
C ALA A 18 -15.71 -5.84 -0.23
N HIS A 19 -14.63 -5.57 0.52
CA HIS A 19 -13.31 -5.31 -0.02
C HIS A 19 -12.74 -6.53 -0.77
N HIS A 20 -12.79 -7.73 -0.18
CA HIS A 20 -12.34 -8.96 -0.85
C HIS A 20 -13.13 -9.26 -2.13
N VAL A 21 -14.45 -9.07 -2.11
CA VAL A 21 -15.30 -9.22 -3.31
C VAL A 21 -14.90 -8.23 -4.39
N ALA A 22 -14.65 -6.96 -4.03
CA ALA A 22 -14.22 -5.95 -5.00
C ALA A 22 -12.87 -6.30 -5.64
N LEU A 23 -11.87 -6.72 -4.84
CA LEU A 23 -10.58 -7.16 -5.37
C LEU A 23 -10.71 -8.41 -6.24
N LEU A 24 -11.53 -9.38 -5.84
CA LEU A 24 -11.77 -10.60 -6.61
C LEU A 24 -12.38 -10.27 -7.98
N LEU A 25 -13.42 -9.43 -8.02
CA LEU A 25 -14.06 -9.00 -9.28
C LEU A 25 -13.07 -8.26 -10.19
N LEU A 26 -12.25 -7.37 -9.66
CA LEU A 26 -11.21 -6.69 -10.44
C LEU A 26 -10.21 -7.69 -11.03
N ARG A 27 -9.77 -8.67 -10.24
CA ARG A 27 -8.86 -9.73 -10.73
C ARG A 27 -9.50 -10.58 -11.82
N ILE A 28 -10.77 -10.94 -11.68
CA ILE A 28 -11.52 -11.67 -12.73
C ILE A 28 -11.56 -10.83 -14.02
N ILE A 29 -11.87 -9.55 -13.94
CA ILE A 29 -11.82 -8.64 -15.10
C ILE A 29 -10.42 -8.60 -15.72
N GLY A 30 -9.37 -8.58 -14.89
CA GLY A 30 -7.98 -8.61 -15.34
C GLY A 30 -7.55 -9.90 -16.04
N LEU A 31 -8.23 -11.02 -15.80
CA LEU A 31 -8.00 -12.30 -16.48
C LEU A 31 -8.69 -12.37 -17.85
N ILE A 32 -9.74 -11.56 -18.09
CA ILE A 32 -10.43 -11.51 -19.37
C ILE A 32 -9.54 -10.79 -20.39
N PRO A 33 -9.26 -11.38 -21.57
CA PRO A 33 -8.55 -10.68 -22.63
C PRO A 33 -9.19 -9.33 -22.96
N GLY A 34 -8.39 -8.24 -22.92
CA GLY A 34 -8.91 -6.89 -23.13
C GLY A 34 -9.58 -6.23 -21.92
N GLY A 35 -9.82 -6.95 -20.82
CA GLY A 35 -10.51 -6.41 -19.64
C GLY A 35 -9.80 -5.19 -19.04
N ARG A 36 -8.48 -5.25 -18.85
CA ARG A 36 -7.71 -4.07 -18.39
C ARG A 36 -7.68 -2.94 -19.38
N TRP A 37 -7.61 -3.23 -20.68
CA TRP A 37 -7.68 -2.22 -21.72
C TRP A 37 -9.02 -1.49 -21.67
N PHE A 38 -10.13 -2.23 -21.52
CA PHE A 38 -11.47 -1.65 -21.39
C PHE A 38 -11.57 -0.73 -20.16
N LEU A 39 -11.08 -1.17 -18.99
CA LEU A 39 -11.05 -0.33 -17.79
C LEU A 39 -10.25 0.95 -18.03
N ARG A 40 -9.05 0.85 -18.62
CA ARG A 40 -8.23 2.03 -18.94
C ARG A 40 -8.97 2.99 -19.88
N LYS A 41 -9.64 2.48 -20.90
CA LYS A 41 -10.41 3.31 -21.84
C LYS A 41 -11.56 4.05 -21.16
N CYS A 42 -12.19 3.44 -20.16
CA CYS A 42 -13.32 4.04 -19.43
C CYS A 42 -12.90 5.05 -18.36
N TYR A 43 -11.77 4.82 -17.70
CA TYR A 43 -11.43 5.55 -16.46
C TYR A 43 -10.15 6.39 -16.55
N THR A 44 -9.25 6.16 -17.50
CA THR A 44 -8.00 6.91 -17.57
C THR A 44 -8.23 8.28 -18.22
N VAL A 45 -7.91 9.33 -17.48
CA VAL A 45 -7.86 10.70 -17.97
C VAL A 45 -6.39 11.06 -18.21
N ARG A 46 -6.07 11.48 -19.44
CA ARG A 46 -4.73 11.95 -19.82
C ARG A 46 -4.80 13.42 -20.17
N HIS A 47 -4.04 14.23 -19.47
CA HIS A 47 -3.89 15.64 -19.76
C HIS A 47 -2.52 16.13 -19.28
N PRO A 48 -1.74 16.89 -20.10
CA PRO A 48 -0.41 17.34 -19.69
C PRO A 48 -0.39 18.14 -18.40
N ALA A 49 -1.43 18.91 -18.11
CA ALA A 49 -1.55 19.66 -16.86
C ALA A 49 -1.69 18.78 -15.60
N LEU A 50 -1.96 17.47 -15.73
CA LEU A 50 -2.02 16.52 -14.61
C LEU A 50 -0.66 15.91 -14.32
N GLU A 51 0.28 15.95 -15.25
CA GLU A 51 1.60 15.36 -15.06
C GLU A 51 2.37 16.10 -13.97
N ARG A 52 3.02 15.35 -13.12
CA ARG A 52 3.88 15.88 -12.04
C ARG A 52 5.15 15.06 -11.96
N GLU A 53 6.23 15.75 -11.67
CA GLU A 53 7.50 15.11 -11.32
C GLU A 53 7.81 15.40 -9.86
N VAL A 54 7.96 14.34 -9.06
CA VAL A 54 8.24 14.44 -7.63
C VAL A 54 9.36 13.46 -7.30
N PHE A 55 10.43 13.93 -6.69
CA PHE A 55 11.61 13.13 -6.33
C PHE A 55 12.21 12.35 -7.53
N GLY A 56 12.18 12.93 -8.73
CA GLY A 56 12.67 12.28 -9.95
C GLY A 56 11.75 11.22 -10.55
N VAL A 57 10.57 10.98 -9.95
CA VAL A 57 9.54 10.08 -10.49
C VAL A 57 8.48 10.88 -11.22
N LYS A 58 8.17 10.49 -12.46
CA LYS A 58 7.16 11.15 -13.30
C LYS A 58 5.81 10.45 -13.14
N PHE A 59 4.84 11.16 -12.59
CA PHE A 59 3.47 10.71 -12.39
C PHE A 59 2.57 11.23 -13.50
N ALA A 60 1.83 10.35 -14.17
CA ALA A 60 0.91 10.72 -15.25
C ALA A 60 -0.30 11.53 -14.75
N ASN A 61 -0.66 11.39 -13.48
CA ASN A 61 -1.61 12.25 -12.78
C ASN A 61 -1.34 12.21 -11.26
N PRO A 62 -1.77 13.22 -10.50
CA PRO A 62 -1.45 13.35 -9.08
C PRO A 62 -2.32 12.48 -8.17
N VAL A 63 -3.29 11.72 -8.71
CA VAL A 63 -4.20 10.89 -7.92
C VAL A 63 -3.70 9.46 -7.91
N GLY A 64 -3.25 9.00 -6.77
CA GLY A 64 -2.81 7.62 -6.55
C GLY A 64 -3.72 6.87 -5.60
N LEU A 65 -3.59 5.56 -5.59
CA LEU A 65 -4.21 4.70 -4.59
C LEU A 65 -3.21 4.45 -3.46
N ALA A 66 -3.58 4.88 -2.26
CA ALA A 66 -2.74 4.72 -1.07
C ALA A 66 -2.67 3.27 -0.60
N ALA A 67 -1.61 2.95 0.16
CA ALA A 67 -1.49 1.69 0.89
C ALA A 67 -2.71 1.44 1.80
N GLY A 68 -2.98 0.15 2.06
CA GLY A 68 -4.13 -0.27 2.86
C GLY A 68 -5.31 -0.75 2.02
N PHE A 69 -5.32 -0.53 0.69
CA PHE A 69 -6.33 -1.11 -0.19
C PHE A 69 -5.86 -2.45 -0.79
N ASP A 70 -4.67 -2.50 -1.34
CA ASP A 70 -4.06 -3.75 -1.83
C ASP A 70 -2.83 -4.12 -0.98
N HIS A 71 -3.07 -4.79 0.15
CA HIS A 71 -2.03 -5.11 1.14
C HIS A 71 -0.91 -5.99 0.58
N ASN A 72 -1.19 -6.79 -0.44
CA ASN A 72 -0.28 -7.82 -0.92
C ASN A 72 0.14 -7.65 -2.39
N GLY A 73 -0.30 -6.58 -3.06
CA GLY A 73 -0.09 -6.39 -4.50
C GLY A 73 -0.84 -7.42 -5.35
N GLU A 74 -2.03 -7.86 -4.94
CA GLU A 74 -2.79 -8.89 -5.64
C GLU A 74 -3.52 -8.38 -6.90
N ALA A 75 -3.92 -7.10 -6.88
CA ALA A 75 -4.76 -6.47 -7.90
C ALA A 75 -4.23 -5.10 -8.37
N TYR A 76 -2.98 -4.74 -8.05
CA TYR A 76 -2.42 -3.42 -8.34
C TYR A 76 -2.49 -3.04 -9.83
N ARG A 77 -2.36 -4.00 -10.74
CA ARG A 77 -2.44 -3.77 -12.20
C ARG A 77 -3.86 -3.44 -12.65
N GLU A 78 -4.84 -4.09 -12.09
CA GLU A 78 -6.27 -3.87 -12.33
C GLU A 78 -6.73 -2.56 -11.69
N LEU A 79 -6.24 -2.26 -10.49
CA LEU A 79 -6.48 -0.99 -9.81
C LEU A 79 -5.90 0.19 -10.61
N ALA A 80 -4.68 0.05 -11.14
CA ALA A 80 -4.10 1.05 -12.02
C ALA A 80 -4.92 1.29 -13.29
N ALA A 81 -5.57 0.24 -13.81
CA ALA A 81 -6.46 0.37 -14.96
C ALA A 81 -7.73 1.21 -14.68
N LEU A 82 -8.02 1.51 -13.41
CA LEU A 82 -9.07 2.45 -13.01
C LEU A 82 -8.64 3.93 -13.12
N GLY A 83 -7.46 4.22 -13.66
CA GLY A 83 -7.01 5.56 -13.97
C GLY A 83 -6.17 6.24 -12.89
N PHE A 84 -5.73 5.52 -11.86
CA PHE A 84 -4.77 6.05 -10.89
C PHE A 84 -3.41 6.30 -11.56
N GLY A 85 -2.73 7.39 -11.20
CA GLY A 85 -1.40 7.72 -11.67
C GLY A 85 -0.31 6.85 -11.05
N PHE A 86 -0.56 6.31 -9.87
CA PHE A 86 0.32 5.39 -9.15
C PHE A 86 -0.48 4.53 -8.18
N ILE A 87 0.09 3.40 -7.79
CA ILE A 87 -0.50 2.49 -6.80
C ILE A 87 0.53 2.24 -5.71
N GLU A 88 0.15 2.47 -4.48
CA GLU A 88 0.96 2.08 -3.31
C GLU A 88 0.38 0.81 -2.70
N ILE A 89 1.16 -0.27 -2.72
CA ILE A 89 0.80 -1.54 -2.12
C ILE A 89 1.29 -1.61 -0.67
N GLY A 90 0.67 -2.47 0.13
CA GLY A 90 1.10 -2.72 1.51
C GLY A 90 0.07 -2.21 2.53
N THR A 91 0.46 -2.09 3.82
CA THR A 91 1.83 -2.24 4.34
C THR A 91 2.27 -3.69 4.35
N VAL A 92 3.44 -3.96 3.80
CA VAL A 92 4.07 -5.29 3.79
C VAL A 92 4.96 -5.45 5.02
N THR A 93 4.92 -6.62 5.64
CA THR A 93 5.84 -7.01 6.72
C THR A 93 6.68 -8.22 6.31
N PRO A 94 7.86 -8.44 6.91
CA PRO A 94 8.73 -9.58 6.55
C PRO A 94 8.03 -10.92 6.62
N ARG A 95 7.28 -11.16 7.68
CA ARG A 95 6.48 -12.38 7.90
C ARG A 95 4.99 -12.08 7.76
N PRO A 96 4.16 -13.04 7.32
CA PRO A 96 2.71 -12.90 7.31
C PRO A 96 2.18 -12.56 8.70
N GLN A 97 1.18 -11.69 8.77
CA GLN A 97 0.46 -11.45 10.02
C GLN A 97 -1.02 -11.18 9.77
N ALA A 98 -1.87 -11.69 10.66
CA ALA A 98 -3.32 -11.59 10.53
C ALA A 98 -3.86 -10.19 10.83
N GLY A 99 -3.08 -9.37 11.53
CA GLY A 99 -3.55 -8.11 12.11
C GLY A 99 -4.37 -8.33 13.37
N ASN A 100 -5.11 -7.31 13.80
CA ASN A 100 -5.87 -7.31 15.04
C ASN A 100 -7.10 -8.24 14.99
N PRO A 101 -7.61 -8.71 16.13
CA PRO A 101 -8.85 -9.47 16.23
C PRO A 101 -10.05 -8.73 15.64
N ARG A 102 -10.97 -9.48 15.04
CA ARG A 102 -12.25 -8.95 14.52
C ARG A 102 -13.30 -8.83 15.64
N PRO A 103 -14.26 -7.86 15.54
CA PRO A 103 -14.43 -6.85 14.49
C PRO A 103 -13.40 -5.72 14.61
N ARG A 104 -12.89 -5.23 13.48
CA ARG A 104 -11.78 -4.26 13.44
C ARG A 104 -11.96 -3.12 12.43
N VAL A 105 -13.08 -3.12 11.70
CA VAL A 105 -13.46 -2.05 10.79
C VAL A 105 -14.94 -1.72 10.97
N PHE A 106 -15.25 -0.45 11.18
CA PHE A 106 -16.59 0.02 11.50
C PHE A 106 -17.01 1.14 10.55
N ARG A 107 -18.22 1.02 9.97
CA ARG A 107 -18.82 2.08 9.16
C ARG A 107 -19.59 3.04 10.07
N LEU A 108 -19.41 4.33 9.82
CA LEU A 108 -20.20 5.40 10.39
C LEU A 108 -21.00 6.08 9.26
N PRO A 109 -22.14 5.51 8.82
CA PRO A 109 -22.86 5.98 7.63
C PRO A 109 -23.38 7.41 7.76
N LYS A 110 -23.77 7.84 8.97
CA LYS A 110 -24.23 9.22 9.25
C LYS A 110 -23.12 10.22 9.03
N ASP A 111 -21.91 9.92 9.50
CA ASP A 111 -20.74 10.79 9.43
C ASP A 111 -19.94 10.61 8.14
N ARG A 112 -20.37 9.68 7.26
CA ARG A 112 -19.65 9.27 6.04
C ARG A 112 -18.20 8.86 6.32
N ALA A 113 -17.97 8.24 7.46
CA ALA A 113 -16.66 7.87 7.96
C ALA A 113 -16.49 6.36 8.15
N ILE A 114 -15.24 5.94 8.30
CA ILE A 114 -14.83 4.57 8.65
C ILE A 114 -13.81 4.67 9.78
N ILE A 115 -14.02 3.91 10.83
CA ILE A 115 -13.02 3.68 11.88
C ILE A 115 -12.42 2.31 11.64
N ASN A 116 -11.09 2.21 11.69
CA ASN A 116 -10.42 0.93 11.58
C ASN A 116 -9.30 0.78 12.61
N ARG A 117 -9.06 -0.48 12.98
CA ARG A 117 -7.93 -0.95 13.78
C ARG A 117 -7.40 -2.27 13.20
N ILE A 118 -7.23 -2.34 11.90
CA ILE A 118 -6.89 -3.58 11.18
C ILE A 118 -5.54 -4.13 11.65
N GLY A 119 -4.60 -3.27 11.99
CA GLY A 119 -3.20 -3.65 12.11
C GLY A 119 -2.60 -3.87 10.72
N LEU A 120 -1.33 -4.25 10.65
CA LEU A 120 -0.64 -4.49 9.38
C LEU A 120 -0.95 -5.90 8.85
N SER A 121 -2.25 -6.18 8.57
CA SER A 121 -2.69 -7.48 8.06
C SER A 121 -2.18 -7.69 6.64
N ASN A 122 -1.29 -8.67 6.42
CA ASN A 122 -0.75 -8.99 5.10
C ASN A 122 -0.21 -10.43 5.05
N ARG A 123 0.13 -10.91 3.85
CA ARG A 123 0.64 -12.26 3.60
C ARG A 123 2.17 -12.36 3.58
N GLY A 124 2.86 -11.29 3.98
CA GLY A 124 4.31 -11.23 4.06
C GLY A 124 5.03 -10.98 2.76
N LEU A 125 6.34 -10.82 2.87
CA LEU A 125 7.25 -10.46 1.80
C LEU A 125 7.18 -11.41 0.60
N ASP A 126 7.28 -12.72 0.84
CA ASP A 126 7.39 -13.72 -0.25
C ASP A 126 6.16 -13.73 -1.16
N LYS A 127 4.97 -13.59 -0.58
CA LYS A 127 3.73 -13.51 -1.37
C LYS A 127 3.64 -12.20 -2.16
N THR A 128 4.07 -11.10 -1.58
CA THR A 128 4.14 -9.82 -2.27
C THR A 128 5.09 -9.89 -3.46
N ILE A 129 6.29 -10.47 -3.30
CA ILE A 129 7.24 -10.67 -4.40
C ILE A 129 6.61 -11.51 -5.52
N CYS A 130 5.92 -12.60 -5.18
CA CYS A 130 5.25 -13.44 -6.19
C CYS A 130 4.25 -12.65 -7.05
N HIS A 131 3.57 -11.66 -6.49
CA HIS A 131 2.65 -10.81 -7.22
C HIS A 131 3.36 -9.75 -8.06
N LEU A 132 4.41 -9.13 -7.51
CA LEU A 132 5.16 -8.05 -8.17
C LEU A 132 6.09 -8.51 -9.31
N ARG A 133 6.42 -9.81 -9.37
CA ARG A 133 7.21 -10.37 -10.49
C ARG A 133 6.55 -10.20 -11.86
N ARG A 134 5.24 -9.92 -11.90
CA ARG A 134 4.51 -9.66 -13.15
C ARG A 134 4.88 -8.28 -13.70
N PRO A 135 5.21 -8.16 -14.99
CA PRO A 135 5.53 -6.87 -15.60
C PRO A 135 4.44 -5.83 -15.37
N HIS A 136 4.85 -4.60 -15.06
CA HIS A 136 3.95 -3.48 -14.79
C HIS A 136 4.34 -2.21 -15.59
N GLU A 137 4.77 -2.40 -16.82
CA GLU A 137 5.26 -1.35 -17.70
C GLU A 137 4.39 -0.08 -17.68
N GLY A 138 5.04 1.06 -17.43
CA GLY A 138 4.38 2.38 -17.39
C GLY A 138 3.46 2.62 -16.19
N LEU A 139 3.51 1.76 -15.17
CA LEU A 139 2.82 1.94 -13.91
C LEU A 139 3.82 2.27 -12.81
N ILE A 140 3.58 3.34 -12.07
CA ILE A 140 4.36 3.67 -10.87
C ILE A 140 3.81 2.86 -9.68
N VAL A 141 4.69 2.04 -9.10
CA VAL A 141 4.36 1.18 -7.95
C VAL A 141 5.17 1.61 -6.74
N GLY A 142 4.49 2.08 -5.71
CA GLY A 142 5.06 2.30 -4.38
C GLY A 142 4.94 1.07 -3.50
N CYS A 143 5.96 0.79 -2.70
CA CYS A 143 5.91 -0.23 -1.67
C CYS A 143 5.90 0.41 -0.28
N ASN A 144 4.81 0.26 0.43
CA ASN A 144 4.70 0.64 1.83
C ASN A 144 5.21 -0.52 2.70
N ILE A 145 6.23 -0.26 3.50
CA ILE A 145 6.93 -1.27 4.31
C ILE A 145 6.84 -0.98 5.80
N GLY A 146 6.68 -2.02 6.61
CA GLY A 146 6.58 -1.90 8.06
C GLY A 146 7.15 -3.13 8.79
N LYS A 147 7.52 -2.96 10.06
CA LYS A 147 7.97 -4.09 10.89
C LYS A 147 6.81 -5.03 11.25
N ASN A 148 7.09 -6.27 11.55
CA ASN A 148 6.11 -7.16 12.17
C ASN A 148 5.73 -6.67 13.58
N THR A 149 4.48 -6.89 13.97
CA THR A 149 4.00 -6.52 15.32
C THR A 149 4.79 -7.22 16.43
N VAL A 150 5.23 -8.46 16.18
CA VAL A 150 6.02 -9.24 17.13
C VAL A 150 7.50 -8.87 17.19
N THR A 151 7.99 -8.05 16.25
CA THR A 151 9.39 -7.58 16.24
C THR A 151 9.54 -6.47 17.25
N PRO A 152 10.47 -6.60 18.22
CA PRO A 152 10.74 -5.54 19.19
C PRO A 152 11.23 -4.25 18.50
N PRO A 153 11.00 -3.07 19.10
CA PRO A 153 11.39 -1.78 18.50
C PRO A 153 12.89 -1.69 18.17
N GLU A 154 13.76 -2.24 19.00
CA GLU A 154 15.22 -2.29 18.81
C GLU A 154 15.65 -3.09 17.58
N ASN A 155 14.83 -4.04 17.14
CA ASN A 155 15.07 -4.87 15.95
C ASN A 155 14.32 -4.39 14.71
N ALA A 156 13.61 -3.27 14.81
CA ALA A 156 12.78 -2.73 13.71
C ALA A 156 13.59 -2.50 12.43
N ALA A 157 14.78 -1.94 12.54
CA ALA A 157 15.66 -1.65 11.40
C ALA A 157 15.94 -2.87 10.52
N ALA A 158 16.09 -4.05 11.13
CA ALA A 158 16.33 -5.29 10.39
C ALA A 158 15.12 -5.69 9.53
N ASP A 159 13.90 -5.53 10.04
CA ASP A 159 12.67 -5.80 9.30
C ASP A 159 12.53 -4.86 8.08
N TYR A 160 12.72 -3.55 8.28
CA TYR A 160 12.66 -2.56 7.19
C TYR A 160 13.74 -2.82 6.13
N LEU A 161 14.99 -3.07 6.55
CA LEU A 161 16.09 -3.34 5.63
C LEU A 161 15.85 -4.62 4.83
N ARG A 162 15.33 -5.67 5.45
CA ARG A 162 14.96 -6.92 4.77
C ARG A 162 13.93 -6.66 3.67
N LEU A 163 12.86 -5.93 4.00
CA LEU A 163 11.82 -5.57 3.02
C LEU A 163 12.37 -4.73 1.89
N PHE A 164 13.12 -3.68 2.23
CA PHE A 164 13.71 -2.75 1.28
C PHE A 164 14.60 -3.46 0.26
N ARG A 165 15.54 -4.30 0.74
CA ARG A 165 16.45 -5.07 -0.12
C ARG A 165 15.71 -5.98 -1.10
N ASN A 166 14.73 -6.72 -0.60
CA ASN A 166 14.06 -7.74 -1.40
C ASN A 166 13.01 -7.15 -2.37
N LEU A 167 12.44 -6.00 -2.05
CA LEU A 167 11.44 -5.33 -2.89
C LEU A 167 12.05 -4.27 -3.82
N TYR A 168 13.34 -3.95 -3.65
CA TYR A 168 13.99 -2.83 -4.34
C TYR A 168 13.81 -2.85 -5.86
N GLN A 169 13.95 -4.00 -6.49
CA GLN A 169 13.81 -4.17 -7.93
C GLN A 169 12.36 -4.16 -8.46
N TYR A 170 11.37 -4.12 -7.57
CA TYR A 170 9.95 -4.22 -7.91
C TYR A 170 9.18 -2.93 -7.66
N ALA A 171 9.81 -1.91 -7.11
CA ALA A 171 9.16 -0.67 -6.73
C ALA A 171 9.83 0.53 -7.39
N ASP A 172 9.04 1.58 -7.63
CA ASP A 172 9.54 2.88 -8.11
C ASP A 172 9.86 3.82 -6.94
N TYR A 173 9.22 3.60 -5.77
CA TYR A 173 9.51 4.29 -4.53
C TYR A 173 9.11 3.46 -3.31
N PHE A 174 9.61 3.86 -2.14
CA PHE A 174 9.24 3.22 -0.88
C PHE A 174 8.65 4.21 0.10
N THR A 175 7.63 3.74 0.83
CA THR A 175 7.07 4.42 1.98
C THR A 175 7.44 3.65 3.25
N VAL A 176 8.23 4.28 4.11
CA VAL A 176 8.60 3.71 5.43
C VAL A 176 7.50 4.03 6.42
N ASN A 177 6.66 3.07 6.73
CA ASN A 177 5.52 3.24 7.62
C ASN A 177 5.91 2.99 9.07
N ILE A 178 6.04 4.04 9.84
CA ILE A 178 6.30 4.01 11.28
C ILE A 178 5.06 4.36 12.12
N SER A 179 3.90 4.56 11.46
CA SER A 179 2.68 5.07 12.10
C SER A 179 1.85 4.02 12.83
N CYS A 180 1.99 2.75 12.43
CA CYS A 180 1.13 1.67 12.93
C CYS A 180 1.93 0.74 13.84
N ASP A 181 2.28 1.24 15.00
CA ASP A 181 2.94 0.41 16.01
C ASP A 181 1.96 0.00 17.12
N ASN A 182 1.28 -1.14 16.91
CA ASN A 182 0.51 -1.78 17.98
C ASN A 182 1.43 -2.31 19.12
N SER A 183 2.75 -2.29 18.94
CA SER A 183 3.74 -2.63 19.95
C SER A 183 4.24 -1.42 20.74
N CYS A 184 3.94 -0.20 20.29
CA CYS A 184 4.10 0.96 21.14
C CYS A 184 3.01 0.91 22.21
N ARG A 185 3.34 0.43 23.39
CA ARG A 185 2.58 0.70 24.61
C ARG A 185 2.33 2.21 24.67
N GLU A 186 1.18 2.62 25.17
CA GLU A 186 0.78 4.02 25.32
C GLU A 186 1.98 4.91 25.67
N GLY A 187 2.28 5.88 24.81
CA GLY A 187 3.33 6.86 25.08
C GLY A 187 4.68 6.69 24.38
N THR A 188 4.92 5.63 23.60
CA THR A 188 6.21 5.48 22.88
C THR A 188 6.14 6.20 21.52
N THR A 189 6.48 7.47 21.51
CA THR A 189 6.71 8.22 20.27
C THR A 189 8.08 7.82 19.69
N TYR A 190 8.15 7.58 18.39
CA TYR A 190 9.44 7.41 17.71
C TYR A 190 10.29 8.65 17.88
N THR A 191 11.41 8.52 18.60
CA THR A 191 12.38 9.59 18.72
C THR A 191 13.16 9.74 17.41
N ARG A 192 13.78 10.92 17.22
CA ARG A 192 14.71 11.14 16.10
C ARG A 192 15.73 10.02 15.97
N THR A 193 16.28 9.56 17.07
CA THR A 193 17.28 8.47 17.10
C THR A 193 16.71 7.17 16.54
N HIS A 194 15.50 6.78 16.95
CA HIS A 194 14.85 5.57 16.44
C HIS A 194 14.56 5.68 14.92
N ILE A 195 14.15 6.85 14.45
CA ILE A 195 13.91 7.08 13.03
C ILE A 195 15.21 6.94 12.23
N LEU A 196 16.31 7.55 12.71
CA LEU A 196 17.62 7.44 12.05
C LEU A 196 18.14 6.00 12.05
N GLN A 197 17.99 5.27 13.15
CA GLN A 197 18.35 3.84 13.21
C GLN A 197 17.64 2.98 12.14
N ILE A 198 16.41 3.36 11.76
CA ILE A 198 15.68 2.69 10.67
C ILE A 198 16.17 3.19 9.30
N LEU A 199 16.33 4.50 9.14
CA LEU A 199 16.59 5.10 7.83
C LEU A 199 18.05 4.96 7.37
N ASP A 200 19.02 5.07 8.26
CA ASP A 200 20.45 5.02 7.90
C ASP A 200 20.83 3.74 7.16
N PRO A 201 20.45 2.52 7.61
CA PRO A 201 20.74 1.29 6.87
C PRO A 201 20.06 1.23 5.49
N LEU A 202 18.89 1.87 5.33
CA LEU A 202 18.19 1.94 4.03
C LEU A 202 18.94 2.87 3.08
N PHE A 203 19.39 4.03 3.56
CA PHE A 203 20.18 4.97 2.78
C PHE A 203 21.55 4.38 2.40
N ASP A 204 22.20 3.64 3.31
CA ASP A 204 23.45 2.95 3.04
C ASP A 204 23.29 1.92 1.92
N PHE A 205 22.26 1.08 2.01
CA PHE A 205 21.94 0.12 0.97
C PHE A 205 21.66 0.82 -0.37
N ARG A 206 20.84 1.89 -0.37
CA ARG A 206 20.49 2.65 -1.56
C ARG A 206 21.72 3.25 -2.26
N ARG A 207 22.70 3.75 -1.51
CA ARG A 207 23.96 4.31 -2.07
C ARG A 207 24.76 3.29 -2.89
N GLY A 208 24.65 2.02 -2.55
CA GLY A 208 25.28 0.92 -3.28
C GLY A 208 24.52 0.43 -4.51
N GLN A 209 23.33 1.01 -4.81
CA GLN A 209 22.52 0.57 -5.96
C GLN A 209 22.73 1.47 -7.18
N ASN A 210 22.68 0.86 -8.38
CA ASN A 210 22.76 1.61 -9.65
C ASN A 210 21.52 2.47 -9.92
N GLN A 211 20.36 2.12 -9.34
CA GLN A 211 19.12 2.86 -9.47
C GLN A 211 18.76 3.50 -8.14
N TYR A 212 18.63 4.82 -8.13
CA TYR A 212 18.21 5.60 -6.97
C TYR A 212 16.69 5.64 -6.90
N LEU A 213 16.11 4.96 -5.91
CA LEU A 213 14.68 5.04 -5.62
C LEU A 213 14.38 6.10 -4.57
N SER A 214 13.23 6.76 -4.72
CA SER A 214 12.70 7.68 -3.71
C SER A 214 12.32 6.95 -2.45
N LEU A 215 12.62 7.59 -1.31
CA LEU A 215 12.28 7.11 0.01
C LEU A 215 11.41 8.16 0.68
N ILE A 216 10.14 7.81 0.91
CA ILE A 216 9.15 8.67 1.55
C ILE A 216 8.93 8.15 2.96
N HIS A 217 8.98 9.06 3.93
CA HIS A 217 8.69 8.75 5.32
C HIS A 217 7.26 9.23 5.64
N ILE A 218 6.43 8.35 6.19
CA ILE A 218 5.10 8.71 6.70
C ILE A 218 5.05 8.37 8.19
N SER A 219 4.85 9.42 8.99
CA SER A 219 4.29 9.31 10.33
C SER A 219 2.82 9.67 10.26
N GLU A 220 1.92 8.93 10.88
CA GLU A 220 0.54 9.41 11.02
C GLU A 220 0.55 10.77 11.74
N PRO A 221 -0.21 11.76 11.23
CA PRO A 221 -0.51 12.94 12.03
C PRO A 221 -1.18 12.47 13.32
N THR A 222 -0.80 13.06 14.42
CA THR A 222 -1.35 12.78 15.76
C THR A 222 -2.86 12.68 15.66
N ARG A 223 -3.42 11.54 16.00
CA ARG A 223 -4.87 11.43 16.18
C ARG A 223 -5.22 12.27 17.39
N LEU A 224 -5.93 13.34 17.15
CA LEU A 224 -6.61 14.10 18.18
C LEU A 224 -7.78 13.29 18.71
#